data_d7165961aa4e26747bee298d684511ba
#
_entry.id   d7165961aa4e26747bee298d684511ba
#
_cell.length_a   1.000
_cell.length_b   1.000
_cell.length_c   1.000
_cell.angle_alpha   90.00
_cell.angle_beta   90.00
_cell.angle_gamma   90.00
#
_symmetry.space_group_name_H-M   'P 1'
#
loop_
_entity.id
_entity.type
_entity.pdbx_description
1 polymer ?
#
loop_
_entity_poly.entity_id
_entity_poly.type
_entity_poly.pdbx_seq_one_letter_code
_entity_poly.pdbx_strand_id
1 'polypeptide(L)'
;RVVYHQLDSGEEQAALLLMATSGLRRSEVLGLTPSNFDLENRGVYPQKADGQTTKQQWMSFYSPDTEAKLFNEYDFDQMDPDEPLFTRHPSTFTHNFADASGKVDSMRITPQVLRVWFCQKMSSLGVADRHIDAFCGRTSRSVLANHYSDYTPENLQSIYEDAGISVLD
;
A
#
# COMPACT_ATOMS: atom_id res chain seq x y z
N ARG A 1 2.63 -13.72 5.30
CA ARG A 1 1.45 -14.54 5.62
C ARG A 1 1.34 -14.90 7.10
N VAL A 2 2.28 -15.61 7.71
CA VAL A 2 2.17 -16.05 9.11
C VAL A 2 1.93 -14.92 10.11
N VAL A 3 2.63 -13.79 9.96
CA VAL A 3 2.45 -12.61 10.83
C VAL A 3 1.05 -11.99 10.68
N TYR A 4 0.48 -11.98 9.48
CA TYR A 4 -0.88 -11.52 9.23
C TYR A 4 -1.91 -12.26 10.11
N HIS A 5 -1.79 -13.57 10.23
CA HIS A 5 -2.70 -14.40 11.05
C HIS A 5 -2.50 -14.24 12.57
N GLN A 6 -1.46 -13.55 13.01
CA GLN A 6 -1.21 -13.23 14.42
C GLN A 6 -1.73 -11.85 14.83
N LEU A 7 -2.26 -11.07 13.89
CA LEU A 7 -2.91 -9.79 14.17
C LEU A 7 -4.35 -10.02 14.60
N ASP A 8 -4.71 -9.43 15.73
CA ASP A 8 -6.02 -9.62 16.35
C ASP A 8 -7.11 -8.67 15.80
N SER A 9 -6.72 -7.66 15.02
CA SER A 9 -7.61 -6.63 14.48
C SER A 9 -7.69 -6.69 12.96
N GLY A 10 -8.90 -6.63 12.42
CA GLY A 10 -9.13 -6.52 10.98
C GLY A 10 -8.53 -5.26 10.36
N GLU A 11 -8.58 -4.14 11.07
CA GLU A 11 -7.94 -2.88 10.71
C GLU A 11 -6.40 -3.04 10.55
N GLU A 12 -5.75 -3.76 11.48
CA GLU A 12 -4.30 -4.01 11.41
C GLU A 12 -3.95 -4.96 10.27
N GLN A 13 -4.77 -5.96 10.03
CA GLN A 13 -4.62 -6.88 8.90
C GLN A 13 -4.74 -6.12 7.56
N ALA A 14 -5.74 -5.25 7.43
CA ALA A 14 -5.92 -4.40 6.24
C ALA A 14 -4.73 -3.44 6.04
N ALA A 15 -4.27 -2.79 7.11
CA ALA A 15 -3.11 -1.90 7.05
C ALA A 15 -1.83 -2.65 6.64
N LEU A 16 -1.60 -3.85 7.18
CA LEU A 16 -0.45 -4.68 6.82
C LEU A 16 -0.47 -5.04 5.34
N LEU A 17 -1.62 -5.51 4.82
CA LEU A 17 -1.76 -5.88 3.41
C LEU A 17 -1.57 -4.66 2.50
N LEU A 18 -2.19 -3.53 2.81
CA LEU A 18 -1.98 -2.30 2.02
C LEU A 18 -0.50 -1.89 2.00
N MET A 19 0.18 -1.84 3.15
CA MET A 19 1.60 -1.49 3.20
C MET A 19 2.47 -2.47 2.42
N ALA A 20 2.14 -3.76 2.45
CA ALA A 20 2.91 -4.80 1.77
C ALA A 20 2.66 -4.82 0.26
N THR A 21 1.44 -4.53 -0.20
CA THR A 21 1.08 -4.69 -1.61
C THR A 21 1.11 -3.39 -2.41
N SER A 22 0.97 -2.23 -1.77
CA SER A 22 1.01 -0.94 -2.48
C SER A 22 2.38 -0.25 -2.42
N GLY A 23 3.25 -0.65 -1.51
CA GLY A 23 4.53 0.03 -1.28
C GLY A 23 4.41 1.44 -0.69
N LEU A 24 3.24 1.85 -0.19
CA LEU A 24 3.03 3.13 0.46
C LEU A 24 3.75 3.22 1.81
N ARG A 25 4.04 4.45 2.27
CA ARG A 25 4.56 4.70 3.62
C ARG A 25 3.46 4.53 4.66
N ARG A 26 3.85 4.24 5.91
CA ARG A 26 2.90 4.14 7.03
C ARG A 26 1.96 5.34 7.13
N SER A 27 2.51 6.56 7.07
CA SER A 27 1.70 7.79 7.17
C SER A 27 0.75 7.96 5.99
N GLU A 28 1.14 7.49 4.81
CA GLU A 28 0.30 7.51 3.61
C GLU A 28 -0.86 6.53 3.74
N VAL A 29 -0.60 5.29 4.19
CA VAL A 29 -1.65 4.28 4.42
C VAL A 29 -2.60 4.71 5.54
N LEU A 30 -2.07 5.14 6.68
CA LEU A 30 -2.91 5.49 7.83
C LEU A 30 -3.69 6.80 7.65
N GLY A 31 -3.38 7.60 6.64
CA GLY A 31 -4.14 8.79 6.26
C GLY A 31 -5.14 8.55 5.13
N LEU A 32 -5.33 7.31 4.66
CA LEU A 32 -6.27 7.02 3.59
C LEU A 32 -7.73 7.15 4.06
N THR A 33 -8.54 7.73 3.18
CA THR A 33 -9.99 7.84 3.29
C THR A 33 -10.64 7.08 2.13
N PRO A 34 -11.96 6.79 2.17
CA PRO A 34 -12.65 6.16 1.04
C PRO A 34 -12.43 6.87 -0.29
N SER A 35 -12.38 8.22 -0.30
CA SER A 35 -12.16 9.02 -1.51
C SER A 35 -10.77 8.82 -2.16
N ASN A 36 -9.83 8.17 -1.48
CA ASN A 36 -8.51 7.88 -2.04
C ASN A 36 -8.46 6.57 -2.85
N PHE A 37 -9.53 5.82 -2.91
CA PHE A 37 -9.56 4.52 -3.59
C PHE A 37 -10.28 4.61 -4.94
N ASP A 38 -9.67 4.02 -5.94
CA ASP A 38 -10.30 3.59 -7.18
C ASP A 38 -10.62 2.10 -7.04
N LEU A 39 -11.84 1.81 -6.59
CA LEU A 39 -12.27 0.44 -6.29
C LEU A 39 -12.42 -0.42 -7.55
N GLU A 40 -12.66 0.19 -8.71
CA GLU A 40 -12.81 -0.53 -9.98
C GLU A 40 -11.45 -1.08 -10.46
N ASN A 41 -10.38 -0.30 -10.27
CA ASN A 41 -9.05 -0.60 -10.78
C ASN A 41 -8.05 -1.02 -9.69
N ARG A 42 -8.50 -1.23 -8.45
CA ARG A 42 -7.65 -1.47 -7.27
C ARG A 42 -6.55 -0.42 -7.12
N GLY A 43 -6.86 0.80 -7.49
CA GLY A 43 -5.97 1.95 -7.38
C GLY A 43 -6.07 2.63 -6.01
N VAL A 44 -4.98 3.23 -5.57
CA VAL A 44 -4.94 4.04 -4.36
C VAL A 44 -4.12 5.31 -4.58
N TYR A 45 -4.71 6.46 -4.21
CA TYR A 45 -4.14 7.79 -4.37
C TYR A 45 -3.86 8.39 -2.99
N PRO A 46 -2.67 8.18 -2.41
CA PRO A 46 -2.38 8.71 -1.09
C PRO A 46 -2.40 10.22 -1.08
N GLN A 47 -3.00 10.80 -0.04
CA GLN A 47 -2.96 12.25 0.17
C GLN A 47 -1.54 12.66 0.59
N LYS A 48 -1.20 13.91 0.27
CA LYS A 48 0.06 14.50 0.72
C LYS A 48 0.02 14.66 2.24
N ALA A 49 1.03 14.15 2.92
CA ALA A 49 1.25 14.55 4.29
C ALA A 49 1.58 16.05 4.36
N ASP A 50 1.02 16.76 5.34
CA ASP A 50 1.33 18.17 5.58
C ASP A 50 2.83 18.39 5.67
N GLY A 51 3.33 19.39 4.93
CA GLY A 51 4.75 19.75 4.89
C GLY A 51 5.58 19.04 3.81
N GLN A 52 5.02 18.15 2.99
CA GLN A 52 5.73 17.61 1.85
C GLN A 52 5.68 18.55 0.64
N THR A 53 6.88 18.90 0.11
CA THR A 53 7.04 19.81 -1.03
C THR A 53 6.78 19.15 -2.39
N THR A 54 6.59 17.84 -2.45
CA THR A 54 6.29 17.14 -3.69
C THR A 54 4.85 17.41 -4.11
N LYS A 55 4.70 18.26 -5.12
CA LYS A 55 3.41 18.71 -5.68
C LYS A 55 2.72 17.66 -6.57
N GLN A 56 3.13 16.42 -6.55
CA GLN A 56 2.66 15.41 -7.48
C GLN A 56 1.76 14.42 -6.76
N GLN A 57 0.53 14.32 -7.24
CA GLN A 57 -0.35 13.19 -6.95
C GLN A 57 0.21 11.99 -7.71
N TRP A 58 0.52 10.91 -7.03
CA TRP A 58 0.87 9.63 -7.64
C TRP A 58 -0.16 8.60 -7.21
N MET A 59 -0.18 7.50 -7.90
CA MET A 59 -1.01 6.37 -7.56
C MET A 59 -0.17 5.12 -7.34
N SER A 60 -0.68 4.23 -6.55
CA SER A 60 -0.24 2.85 -6.46
C SER A 60 -1.45 1.93 -6.58
N PHE A 61 -1.21 0.63 -6.48
CA PHE A 61 -2.25 -0.38 -6.57
C PHE A 61 -2.15 -1.34 -5.38
N TYR A 62 -3.19 -2.13 -5.18
CA TYR A 62 -3.21 -3.16 -4.15
C TYR A 62 -3.73 -4.49 -4.72
N SER A 63 -3.31 -5.60 -4.09
CA SER A 63 -3.63 -6.94 -4.56
C SER A 63 -5.09 -7.33 -4.33
N PRO A 64 -5.60 -8.37 -5.02
CA PRO A 64 -6.92 -8.93 -4.74
C PRO A 64 -7.12 -9.39 -3.28
N ASP A 65 -6.07 -9.90 -2.62
CA ASP A 65 -6.13 -10.26 -1.19
C ASP A 65 -6.43 -9.03 -0.32
N THR A 66 -5.78 -7.91 -0.65
CA THR A 66 -5.98 -6.64 0.04
C THR A 66 -7.39 -6.11 -0.20
N GLU A 67 -7.88 -6.17 -1.45
CA GLU A 67 -9.24 -5.81 -1.81
C GLU A 67 -10.26 -6.59 -0.99
N ALA A 68 -10.17 -7.92 -1.01
CA ALA A 68 -11.07 -8.79 -0.25
C ALA A 68 -11.06 -8.46 1.26
N LYS A 69 -9.89 -8.14 1.82
CA LYS A 69 -9.80 -7.74 3.23
C LYS A 69 -10.41 -6.37 3.48
N LEU A 70 -10.21 -5.40 2.60
CA LEU A 70 -10.79 -4.07 2.72
C LEU A 70 -12.33 -4.12 2.69
N PHE A 71 -12.92 -4.84 1.74
CA PHE A 71 -14.37 -4.99 1.63
C PHE A 71 -14.99 -5.81 2.78
N ASN A 72 -14.23 -6.71 3.38
CA ASN A 72 -14.70 -7.43 4.57
C ASN A 72 -14.66 -6.57 5.83
N GLU A 73 -13.80 -5.57 5.90
CA GLU A 73 -13.60 -4.72 7.08
C GLU A 73 -14.38 -3.41 7.01
N TYR A 74 -14.58 -2.86 5.81
CA TYR A 74 -15.14 -1.54 5.59
C TYR A 74 -16.30 -1.57 4.59
N ASP A 75 -17.39 -0.91 4.93
CA ASP A 75 -18.51 -0.66 4.02
C ASP A 75 -18.31 0.70 3.33
N PHE A 76 -17.57 0.70 2.21
CA PHE A 76 -17.22 1.92 1.48
C PHE A 76 -18.43 2.74 1.04
N ASP A 77 -19.59 2.10 0.79
CA ASP A 77 -20.81 2.78 0.36
C ASP A 77 -21.49 3.55 1.49
N GLN A 78 -21.24 3.17 2.74
CA GLN A 78 -21.83 3.78 3.93
C GLN A 78 -20.88 4.71 4.68
N MET A 79 -19.59 4.71 4.34
CA MET A 79 -18.60 5.56 4.98
C MET A 79 -18.64 6.99 4.45
N ASP A 80 -18.30 7.95 5.31
CA ASP A 80 -17.98 9.31 4.85
C ASP A 80 -16.72 9.26 3.97
N PRO A 81 -16.78 9.81 2.73
CA PRO A 81 -15.66 9.75 1.80
C PRO A 81 -14.36 10.38 2.32
N ASP A 82 -14.45 11.28 3.29
CA ASP A 82 -13.32 12.01 3.85
C ASP A 82 -12.90 11.54 5.26
N GLU A 83 -13.61 10.56 5.84
CA GLU A 83 -13.25 9.99 7.14
C GLU A 83 -12.10 8.98 7.01
N PRO A 84 -11.04 9.05 7.87
CA PRO A 84 -9.94 8.10 7.82
C PRO A 84 -10.39 6.66 8.07
N LEU A 85 -9.93 5.70 7.21
CA LEU A 85 -10.18 4.29 7.40
C LEU A 85 -9.51 3.74 8.68
N PHE A 86 -8.32 4.26 8.99
CA PHE A 86 -7.49 3.78 10.09
C PHE A 86 -7.59 4.73 11.27
N THR A 87 -8.22 4.29 12.35
CA THR A 87 -8.54 5.14 13.50
C THR A 87 -7.56 5.01 14.65
N ARG A 88 -6.77 3.94 14.69
CA ARG A 88 -5.79 3.67 15.75
C ARG A 88 -4.55 4.55 15.61
N HIS A 89 -3.91 4.84 16.74
CA HIS A 89 -2.68 5.62 16.74
C HIS A 89 -1.55 4.90 15.96
N PRO A 90 -0.74 5.61 15.14
CA PRO A 90 0.29 5.00 14.29
C PRO A 90 1.31 4.12 15.01
N SER A 91 1.64 4.43 16.28
CA SER A 91 2.54 3.60 17.08
C SER A 91 1.95 2.22 17.40
N THR A 92 0.62 2.10 17.52
CA THR A 92 -0.08 0.85 17.79
C THR A 92 0.17 -0.15 16.67
N PHE A 93 0.02 0.26 15.41
CA PHE A 93 0.33 -0.60 14.26
C PHE A 93 1.78 -1.09 14.28
N THR A 94 2.74 -0.21 14.55
CA THR A 94 4.16 -0.58 14.60
C THR A 94 4.46 -1.57 15.72
N HIS A 95 3.86 -1.37 16.89
CA HIS A 95 4.02 -2.24 18.06
C HIS A 95 3.40 -3.62 17.78
N ASN A 96 2.15 -3.66 17.34
CA ASN A 96 1.41 -4.89 17.13
C ASN A 96 1.99 -5.74 15.98
N PHE A 97 2.51 -5.11 14.92
CA PHE A 97 3.24 -5.83 13.87
C PHE A 97 4.52 -6.50 14.41
N ALA A 98 5.26 -5.79 15.28
CA ALA A 98 6.46 -6.34 15.89
C ALA A 98 6.12 -7.48 16.85
N ASP A 99 5.07 -7.34 17.66
CA ASP A 99 4.61 -8.38 18.60
C ASP A 99 4.12 -9.62 17.87
N ALA A 100 3.30 -9.43 16.81
CA ALA A 100 2.85 -10.52 15.95
C ALA A 100 4.02 -11.28 15.30
N SER A 101 5.09 -10.57 14.94
CA SER A 101 6.33 -11.19 14.43
C SER A 101 7.01 -12.06 15.50
N GLY A 102 7.05 -11.58 16.74
CA GLY A 102 7.63 -12.31 17.87
C GLY A 102 6.88 -13.61 18.21
N LYS A 103 5.54 -13.61 18.03
CA LYS A 103 4.71 -14.80 18.27
C LYS A 103 5.02 -15.98 17.33
N VAL A 104 5.62 -15.72 16.18
CA VAL A 104 5.91 -16.74 15.15
C VAL A 104 7.40 -16.91 14.86
N ASP A 105 8.26 -16.44 15.74
CA ASP A 105 9.73 -16.47 15.60
C ASP A 105 10.19 -15.96 14.20
N SER A 106 9.56 -14.90 13.75
CA SER A 106 9.81 -14.28 12.47
C SER A 106 10.73 -13.06 12.62
N MET A 107 11.34 -12.65 11.51
CA MET A 107 11.99 -11.34 11.45
C MET A 107 10.98 -10.26 11.86
N ARG A 108 11.43 -9.30 12.67
CA ARG A 108 10.59 -8.19 13.13
C ARG A 108 9.98 -7.43 11.96
N ILE A 109 8.69 -7.55 11.79
CA ILE A 109 7.94 -6.82 10.76
C ILE A 109 7.62 -5.41 11.27
N THR A 110 7.96 -4.43 10.47
CA THR A 110 7.62 -3.01 10.68
C THR A 110 7.09 -2.44 9.37
N PRO A 111 6.38 -1.30 9.38
CA PRO A 111 5.94 -0.63 8.15
C PRO A 111 7.07 -0.40 7.13
N GLN A 112 8.27 -0.07 7.60
CA GLN A 112 9.43 0.10 6.72
C GLN A 112 9.87 -1.22 6.09
N VAL A 113 9.86 -2.31 6.85
CA VAL A 113 10.19 -3.66 6.34
C VAL A 113 9.20 -4.09 5.27
N LEU A 114 7.90 -3.82 5.45
CA LEU A 114 6.87 -4.13 4.45
C LEU A 114 7.12 -3.39 3.13
N ARG A 115 7.48 -2.12 3.19
CA ARG A 115 7.82 -1.34 1.99
C ARG A 115 9.11 -1.83 1.30
N VAL A 116 10.12 -2.24 2.07
CA VAL A 116 11.32 -2.88 1.50
C VAL A 116 10.96 -4.20 0.85
N TRP A 117 10.12 -5.01 1.51
CA TRP A 117 9.63 -6.27 0.97
C TRP A 117 8.86 -6.05 -0.35
N PHE A 118 7.97 -5.06 -0.42
CA PHE A 118 7.29 -4.70 -1.66
C PHE A 118 8.28 -4.45 -2.81
N CYS A 119 9.28 -3.58 -2.59
CA CYS A 119 10.27 -3.28 -3.63
C CYS A 119 11.03 -4.54 -4.08
N GLN A 120 11.48 -5.36 -3.14
CA GLN A 120 12.21 -6.60 -3.43
C GLN A 120 11.32 -7.63 -4.16
N LYS A 121 10.06 -7.76 -3.71
CA LYS A 121 9.10 -8.68 -4.32
C LYS A 121 8.78 -8.27 -5.75
N MET A 122 8.45 -6.99 -6.00
CA MET A 122 8.18 -6.48 -7.35
C MET A 122 9.40 -6.65 -8.27
N SER A 123 10.60 -6.36 -7.79
CA SER A 123 11.84 -6.59 -8.54
C SER A 123 12.02 -8.07 -8.87
N SER A 124 11.76 -8.99 -7.93
CA SER A 124 11.84 -10.44 -8.15
C SER A 124 10.79 -10.97 -9.14
N LEU A 125 9.68 -10.25 -9.30
CA LEU A 125 8.62 -10.52 -10.27
C LEU A 125 8.90 -9.89 -11.66
N GLY A 126 10.06 -9.24 -11.82
CA GLY A 126 10.51 -8.70 -13.10
C GLY A 126 10.07 -7.26 -13.37
N VAL A 127 9.47 -6.58 -12.40
CA VAL A 127 9.09 -5.17 -12.55
C VAL A 127 10.34 -4.29 -12.54
N ALA A 128 10.47 -3.40 -13.52
CA ALA A 128 11.60 -2.50 -13.63
C ALA A 128 11.61 -1.48 -12.47
N ASP A 129 12.81 -1.15 -11.94
CA ASP A 129 13.00 -0.26 -10.79
C ASP A 129 12.29 1.08 -10.94
N ARG A 130 12.26 1.64 -12.17
CA ARG A 130 11.56 2.90 -12.46
C ARG A 130 10.06 2.85 -12.15
N HIS A 131 9.40 1.71 -12.39
CA HIS A 131 7.97 1.52 -12.09
C HIS A 131 7.76 1.25 -10.61
N ILE A 132 8.67 0.50 -9.95
CA ILE A 132 8.66 0.32 -8.50
C ILE A 132 8.79 1.68 -7.79
N ASP A 133 9.67 2.55 -8.29
CA ASP A 133 9.82 3.91 -7.76
C ASP A 133 8.56 4.76 -7.99
N ALA A 134 7.86 4.59 -9.13
CA ALA A 134 6.59 5.25 -9.39
C ALA A 134 5.53 4.81 -8.35
N PHE A 135 5.32 3.52 -8.14
CA PHE A 135 4.40 2.99 -7.11
C PHE A 135 4.74 3.51 -5.70
N CYS A 136 6.02 3.64 -5.41
CA CYS A 136 6.50 4.16 -4.14
C CYS A 136 6.48 5.70 -4.03
N GLY A 137 6.03 6.45 -5.04
CA GLY A 137 6.05 7.90 -5.04
C GLY A 137 7.44 8.51 -4.98
N ARG A 138 8.44 7.83 -5.56
CA ARG A 138 9.85 8.29 -5.61
C ARG A 138 10.24 8.92 -6.93
N THR A 139 9.41 8.77 -7.98
CA THR A 139 9.72 9.27 -9.32
C THR A 139 9.63 10.79 -9.36
N SER A 140 10.65 11.43 -9.88
CA SER A 140 10.66 12.89 -10.02
C SER A 140 9.71 13.36 -11.13
N ARG A 141 9.17 14.57 -10.97
CA ARG A 141 8.25 15.17 -11.95
C ARG A 141 8.85 15.30 -13.36
N SER A 142 10.16 15.53 -13.45
CA SER A 142 10.86 15.63 -14.73
C SER A 142 10.91 14.29 -15.46
N VAL A 143 11.06 13.19 -14.75
CA VAL A 143 11.08 11.85 -15.35
C VAL A 143 9.68 11.47 -15.83
N LEU A 144 8.63 11.72 -15.03
CA LEU A 144 7.24 11.49 -15.44
C LEU A 144 6.87 12.32 -16.68
N ALA A 145 7.34 13.58 -16.77
CA ALA A 145 7.07 14.45 -17.91
C ALA A 145 7.78 14.02 -19.20
N ASN A 146 8.94 13.36 -19.10
CA ASN A 146 9.74 12.93 -20.24
C ASN A 146 9.35 11.54 -20.79
N HIS A 147 8.61 10.74 -20.02
CA HIS A 147 8.20 9.37 -20.37
C HIS A 147 6.69 9.17 -20.18
N TYR A 148 5.92 10.04 -20.83
CA TYR A 148 4.45 10.10 -20.67
C TYR A 148 3.74 8.74 -20.87
N SER A 149 4.20 7.91 -21.79
CA SER A 149 3.58 6.62 -22.09
C SER A 149 3.84 5.54 -21.04
N ASP A 150 4.93 5.64 -20.27
CA ASP A 150 5.35 4.60 -19.32
C ASP A 150 4.67 4.74 -17.94
N TYR A 151 4.08 5.91 -17.64
CA TYR A 151 3.54 6.26 -16.32
C TYR A 151 2.07 6.65 -16.35
N THR A 152 1.34 6.29 -17.40
CA THR A 152 -0.11 6.45 -17.39
C THR A 152 -0.73 5.49 -16.37
N PRO A 153 -1.87 5.84 -15.75
CA PRO A 153 -2.55 4.96 -14.82
C PRO A 153 -2.79 3.55 -15.38
N GLU A 154 -3.22 3.46 -16.62
CA GLU A 154 -3.54 2.20 -17.31
C GLU A 154 -2.30 1.33 -17.51
N ASN A 155 -1.17 1.95 -17.88
CA ASN A 155 0.08 1.20 -18.06
C ASN A 155 0.65 0.74 -16.72
N LEU A 156 0.63 1.59 -15.70
CA LEU A 156 1.07 1.21 -14.36
C LEU A 156 0.19 0.12 -13.76
N GLN A 157 -1.13 0.17 -13.98
CA GLN A 157 -2.05 -0.90 -13.59
C GLN A 157 -1.69 -2.22 -14.27
N SER A 158 -1.53 -2.22 -15.59
CA SER A 158 -1.15 -3.43 -16.34
C SER A 158 0.14 -4.04 -15.80
N ILE A 159 1.18 -3.22 -15.57
CA ILE A 159 2.46 -3.69 -15.00
C ILE A 159 2.27 -4.28 -13.61
N TYR A 160 1.43 -3.66 -12.78
CA TYR A 160 1.16 -4.14 -11.43
C TYR A 160 0.40 -5.47 -11.44
N GLU A 161 -0.63 -5.59 -12.28
CA GLU A 161 -1.44 -6.80 -12.41
C GLU A 161 -0.64 -7.97 -13.00
N ASP A 162 0.17 -7.70 -14.03
CA ASP A 162 1.05 -8.72 -14.63
C ASP A 162 2.09 -9.26 -13.63
N ALA A 163 2.53 -8.43 -12.69
CA ALA A 163 3.43 -8.86 -11.62
C ALA A 163 2.77 -9.85 -10.65
N GLY A 164 1.46 -9.76 -10.43
CA GLY A 164 0.68 -10.69 -9.62
C GLY A 164 1.17 -10.76 -8.17
N ILE A 165 1.49 -9.62 -7.55
CA ILE A 165 1.95 -9.61 -6.15
C ILE A 165 0.86 -10.09 -5.21
N SER A 166 1.19 -11.04 -4.33
CA SER A 166 0.32 -11.55 -3.26
C SER A 166 1.09 -11.72 -1.96
N VAL A 167 0.39 -11.65 -0.84
CA VAL A 167 0.91 -11.85 0.53
C VAL A 167 0.36 -13.15 1.15
N LEU A 168 -0.84 -13.55 0.76
CA LEU A 168 -1.57 -14.65 1.39
C LEU A 168 -1.47 -15.98 0.64
N ASP A 169 -0.97 -15.98 -0.57
CA ASP A 169 -0.68 -17.20 -1.37
C ASP A 169 0.54 -17.98 -0.88
#